data_562ad84a66891ada746b9bdb87e18192
#
_entry.id   562ad84a66891ada746b9bdb87e18192
#
_cell.length_a   1.000
_cell.length_b   1.000
_cell.length_c   1.000
_cell.angle_alpha   90.00
_cell.angle_beta   90.00
_cell.angle_gamma   90.00
#
_symmetry.space_group_name_H-M   'P 1'
#
loop_
_entity.id
_entity.type
_entity.pdbx_description
1 polymer ?
#
loop_
_entity_poly.entity_id
_entity_poly.type
_entity_poly.pdbx_seq_one_letter_code
_entity_poly.pdbx_strand_id
1 'polypeptide(L)'
;METTKINTILWTLVIFIFNGKVVFSNENHDSEKHPLTSTVSCPQESDAEGRRYLTAGMMPSEVMFNELRHNLPGLKNLNNKQIMVMMKLMGPNYYWTFDKKNPDQKTGALILAHGFGEEGDLEFHNSMTDISSKHITTLSLGMSMMTSKHIECALFELRQSGAEKIYIVPIITTPHNTLAQQWEYIFGLRNDHAYAKVKSLKPDDIVFLKPINDHQIAKQIVLDYTKEISVNPKNEVVVIIGHGPVREIDNQHELQIMENLAVYVRENGKFSVVKPFTLQDDAPKEIRDKNVNQIKQFMETSALDGKRVLMVSNLMSGKGIQRKITKDFSGLDYEFNSKGFLTHPLFKEWILQSIESSDR
;
A
#
# COMPACT_ATOMS: atom_id res chain seq x y z
N MET A 1 54.77 8.07 34.14
CA MET A 1 55.41 9.11 33.31
C MET A 1 55.50 8.53 31.91
N GLU A 2 54.57 8.85 31.06
CA GLU A 2 54.69 8.74 29.60
C GLU A 2 53.54 9.53 28.97
N THR A 3 53.93 10.57 28.26
CA THR A 3 53.07 11.53 27.60
C THR A 3 52.69 11.04 26.23
N THR A 4 51.41 10.86 25.96
CA THR A 4 50.90 10.52 24.64
C THR A 4 50.53 11.81 23.87
N LYS A 5 51.17 12.01 22.72
CA LYS A 5 51.00 13.16 21.82
C LYS A 5 49.67 13.05 21.06
N ILE A 6 48.86 14.11 21.06
CA ILE A 6 47.72 14.31 20.23
C ILE A 6 48.19 14.88 18.88
N ASN A 7 47.94 14.19 17.79
CA ASN A 7 48.14 14.70 16.43
C ASN A 7 46.88 15.38 15.92
N THR A 8 46.98 16.72 15.82
CA THR A 8 45.98 17.58 15.18
C THR A 8 46.28 17.61 13.69
N ILE A 9 45.40 17.09 12.84
CA ILE A 9 45.47 17.22 11.37
C ILE A 9 44.67 18.47 10.97
N LEU A 10 45.42 19.46 10.50
CA LEU A 10 44.92 20.69 9.90
C LEU A 10 44.52 20.42 8.44
N TRP A 11 43.25 20.61 8.09
CA TRP A 11 42.84 20.64 6.69
C TRP A 11 42.93 22.07 6.16
N THR A 12 43.81 22.24 5.18
CA THR A 12 43.99 23.51 4.46
C THR A 12 42.96 23.57 3.33
N LEU A 13 42.04 24.55 3.42
CA LEU A 13 41.10 24.85 2.37
C LEU A 13 41.79 25.67 1.27
N VAL A 14 41.93 25.11 0.07
CA VAL A 14 42.44 25.84 -1.11
C VAL A 14 41.22 26.38 -1.87
N ILE A 15 41.09 27.73 -1.81
CA ILE A 15 40.06 28.43 -2.62
C ILE A 15 40.70 28.81 -3.96
N PHE A 16 40.20 28.23 -5.06
CA PHE A 16 40.49 28.70 -6.42
C PHE A 16 39.46 29.76 -6.81
N ILE A 17 39.89 31.01 -6.95
CA ILE A 17 39.05 32.07 -7.53
C ILE A 17 39.28 32.03 -9.05
N PHE A 18 38.28 31.60 -9.81
CA PHE A 18 38.23 31.81 -11.26
C PHE A 18 37.33 33.01 -11.59
N ASN A 19 37.91 34.05 -12.13
CA ASN A 19 37.19 35.16 -12.77
C ASN A 19 36.56 34.63 -14.07
N GLY A 20 35.27 34.39 -14.08
CA GLY A 20 34.48 34.07 -15.26
C GLY A 20 33.18 34.90 -15.25
N LYS A 21 33.04 35.75 -16.29
CA LYS A 21 31.82 36.56 -16.53
C LYS A 21 30.60 35.65 -16.60
N VAL A 22 29.61 35.93 -15.71
CA VAL A 22 28.28 35.33 -15.79
C VAL A 22 27.53 36.03 -16.92
N VAL A 23 27.32 35.33 -18.02
CA VAL A 23 26.37 35.73 -19.08
C VAL A 23 25.02 35.15 -18.67
N PHE A 24 24.06 36.00 -18.31
CA PHE A 24 22.68 35.57 -18.16
C PHE A 24 22.10 35.41 -19.58
N SER A 25 21.94 34.18 -20.04
CA SER A 25 21.05 33.88 -21.12
C SER A 25 19.62 33.81 -20.57
N ASN A 26 18.76 34.73 -21.00
CA ASN A 26 17.32 34.61 -20.84
C ASN A 26 16.88 33.44 -21.74
N GLU A 27 16.79 32.25 -21.18
CA GLU A 27 16.05 31.17 -21.82
C GLU A 27 14.58 31.36 -21.48
N ASN A 28 13.81 31.76 -22.49
CA ASN A 28 12.37 31.69 -22.50
C ASN A 28 12.01 30.23 -22.26
N HIS A 29 11.43 29.91 -21.09
CA HIS A 29 10.73 28.67 -20.85
C HIS A 29 9.45 28.67 -21.72
N ASP A 30 9.59 28.32 -23.00
CA ASP A 30 8.50 27.75 -23.74
C ASP A 30 8.17 26.42 -23.07
N SER A 31 6.94 26.34 -22.55
CA SER A 31 6.37 25.10 -22.03
C SER A 31 6.25 24.09 -23.18
N GLU A 32 7.31 23.35 -23.44
CA GLU A 32 7.24 22.18 -24.31
C GLU A 32 6.28 21.18 -23.66
N LYS A 33 5.08 21.08 -24.23
CA LYS A 33 4.15 19.98 -23.96
C LYS A 33 4.89 18.70 -24.29
N HIS A 34 5.19 17.89 -23.27
CA HIS A 34 5.80 16.59 -23.45
C HIS A 34 5.07 15.78 -24.52
N PRO A 35 5.76 15.22 -25.52
CA PRO A 35 5.09 14.45 -26.54
C PRO A 35 4.45 13.21 -25.92
N LEU A 36 3.15 13.02 -26.21
CA LEU A 36 2.34 11.85 -25.78
C LEU A 36 2.80 10.50 -26.37
N THR A 37 4.01 10.42 -26.89
CA THR A 37 4.56 9.19 -27.47
C THR A 37 5.09 8.27 -26.37
N SER A 38 4.21 7.44 -25.80
CA SER A 38 4.64 6.31 -25.01
C SER A 38 5.39 5.34 -25.90
N THR A 39 6.63 5.01 -25.54
CA THR A 39 7.39 3.89 -26.12
C THR A 39 6.86 2.52 -25.66
N VAL A 40 5.79 2.52 -24.85
CA VAL A 40 5.20 1.33 -24.26
C VAL A 40 4.03 0.86 -25.11
N SER A 41 4.10 -0.35 -25.63
CA SER A 41 2.97 -1.03 -26.22
C SER A 41 1.98 -1.46 -25.14
N CYS A 42 0.92 -0.70 -24.91
CA CYS A 42 -0.15 -1.05 -24.00
C CYS A 42 -1.20 -1.92 -24.70
N PRO A 43 -1.84 -2.87 -24.00
CA PRO A 43 -2.94 -3.68 -24.54
C PRO A 43 -4.06 -2.78 -25.06
N GLN A 44 -4.51 -3.04 -26.29
CA GLN A 44 -5.68 -2.36 -26.88
C GLN A 44 -6.98 -3.11 -26.57
N GLU A 45 -6.88 -4.44 -26.45
CA GLU A 45 -8.03 -5.30 -26.18
C GLU A 45 -8.31 -5.36 -24.67
N SER A 46 -9.57 -5.34 -24.31
CA SER A 46 -10.09 -5.58 -22.96
C SER A 46 -10.93 -6.84 -22.93
N ASP A 47 -11.10 -7.40 -21.73
CA ASP A 47 -12.10 -8.43 -21.51
C ASP A 47 -13.54 -7.86 -21.48
N ALA A 48 -14.51 -8.72 -21.17
CA ALA A 48 -15.94 -8.34 -21.15
C ALA A 48 -16.25 -7.24 -20.11
N GLU A 49 -15.46 -7.16 -19.04
CA GLU A 49 -15.58 -6.16 -17.97
C GLU A 49 -14.78 -4.89 -18.24
N GLY A 50 -13.98 -4.85 -19.31
CA GLY A 50 -13.15 -3.70 -19.68
C GLY A 50 -11.73 -3.71 -19.09
N ARG A 51 -11.30 -4.83 -18.46
CA ARG A 51 -9.95 -4.98 -17.88
C ARG A 51 -8.93 -5.26 -18.99
N ARG A 52 -7.79 -4.57 -18.95
CA ARG A 52 -6.70 -4.75 -19.90
C ARG A 52 -5.52 -5.44 -19.22
N TYR A 53 -5.40 -6.74 -19.48
CA TYR A 53 -4.35 -7.59 -18.91
C TYR A 53 -3.03 -7.39 -19.62
N LEU A 54 -1.97 -7.28 -18.83
CA LEU A 54 -0.64 -7.36 -19.40
C LEU A 54 -0.30 -8.83 -19.62
N THR A 55 -0.16 -9.23 -20.88
CA THR A 55 0.41 -10.53 -21.19
C THR A 55 1.78 -10.63 -20.51
N ALA A 56 2.03 -11.76 -19.86
CA ALA A 56 3.31 -12.02 -19.22
C ALA A 56 4.42 -11.77 -20.26
N GLY A 57 5.16 -10.68 -20.04
CA GLY A 57 6.32 -10.35 -20.84
C GLY A 57 7.41 -11.42 -20.75
N MET A 58 8.61 -11.14 -21.24
CA MET A 58 9.77 -12.04 -21.13
C MET A 58 9.88 -12.60 -19.71
N MET A 59 10.32 -13.87 -19.62
CA MET A 59 10.70 -14.49 -18.34
C MET A 59 11.59 -13.54 -17.55
N PRO A 60 11.35 -13.38 -16.23
CA PRO A 60 12.20 -12.57 -15.39
C PRO A 60 13.67 -12.99 -15.51
N SER A 61 14.58 -12.02 -15.48
CA SER A 61 16.00 -12.31 -15.50
C SER A 61 16.45 -13.01 -14.20
N GLU A 62 17.58 -13.72 -14.25
CA GLU A 62 18.17 -14.33 -13.04
C GLU A 62 18.48 -13.26 -11.96
N VAL A 63 18.88 -12.06 -12.38
CA VAL A 63 19.10 -10.92 -11.47
C VAL A 63 17.81 -10.60 -10.72
N MET A 64 16.70 -10.51 -11.40
CA MET A 64 15.39 -10.22 -10.78
C MET A 64 14.96 -11.32 -9.79
N PHE A 65 15.16 -12.60 -10.12
CA PHE A 65 14.89 -13.68 -9.18
C PHE A 65 15.79 -13.61 -7.93
N ASN A 66 17.04 -13.21 -8.07
CA ASN A 66 17.95 -13.05 -6.93
C ASN A 66 17.55 -11.86 -6.05
N GLU A 67 17.13 -10.75 -6.64
CA GLU A 67 16.57 -9.60 -5.90
C GLU A 67 15.31 -9.99 -5.12
N LEU A 68 14.38 -10.73 -5.73
CA LEU A 68 13.19 -11.23 -5.06
C LEU A 68 13.54 -12.14 -3.87
N ARG A 69 14.49 -13.07 -4.02
CA ARG A 69 14.97 -13.93 -2.91
C ARG A 69 15.64 -13.12 -1.81
N HIS A 70 16.37 -12.07 -2.17
CA HIS A 70 17.04 -11.20 -1.22
C HIS A 70 16.03 -10.39 -0.40
N ASN A 71 15.06 -9.79 -1.08
CA ASN A 71 14.12 -8.84 -0.47
C ASN A 71 12.92 -9.50 0.21
N LEU A 72 12.58 -10.73 -0.20
CA LEU A 72 11.43 -11.47 0.32
C LEU A 72 11.89 -12.77 1.01
N PRO A 73 12.00 -12.79 2.34
CA PRO A 73 12.48 -13.96 3.09
C PRO A 73 11.72 -15.26 2.78
N GLY A 74 10.43 -15.17 2.50
CA GLY A 74 9.59 -16.31 2.11
C GLY A 74 10.00 -16.95 0.76
N LEU A 75 10.76 -16.23 -0.09
CA LEU A 75 11.24 -16.74 -1.37
C LEU A 75 12.68 -17.25 -1.33
N LYS A 76 13.40 -17.04 -0.23
CA LYS A 76 14.85 -17.28 -0.11
C LYS A 76 15.30 -18.65 -0.60
N ASN A 77 14.52 -19.69 -0.30
CA ASN A 77 14.86 -21.09 -0.61
C ASN A 77 14.12 -21.64 -1.84
N LEU A 78 13.37 -20.80 -2.56
CA LEU A 78 12.61 -21.24 -3.73
C LEU A 78 13.44 -21.11 -5.01
N ASN A 79 13.30 -22.09 -5.91
CA ASN A 79 13.83 -21.97 -7.25
C ASN A 79 12.94 -21.09 -8.15
N ASN A 80 13.44 -20.68 -9.32
CA ASN A 80 12.73 -19.78 -10.23
C ASN A 80 11.34 -20.30 -10.62
N LYS A 81 11.20 -21.61 -10.85
CA LYS A 81 9.91 -22.23 -11.21
C LYS A 81 8.91 -22.09 -10.08
N GLN A 82 9.33 -22.30 -8.82
CA GLN A 82 8.47 -22.15 -7.65
C GLN A 82 8.06 -20.67 -7.45
N ILE A 83 9.01 -19.72 -7.62
CA ILE A 83 8.69 -18.29 -7.56
C ILE A 83 7.66 -17.94 -8.64
N MET A 84 7.82 -18.41 -9.87
CA MET A 84 6.84 -18.17 -10.95
C MET A 84 5.45 -18.75 -10.66
N VAL A 85 5.38 -19.92 -10.02
CA VAL A 85 4.09 -20.47 -9.57
C VAL A 85 3.44 -19.57 -8.52
N MET A 86 4.20 -19.09 -7.54
CA MET A 86 3.69 -18.16 -6.52
C MET A 86 3.22 -16.84 -7.15
N MET A 87 3.99 -16.28 -8.11
CA MET A 87 3.57 -15.07 -8.81
C MET A 87 2.24 -15.24 -9.56
N LYS A 88 2.02 -16.40 -10.19
CA LYS A 88 0.75 -16.72 -10.84
C LYS A 88 -0.42 -16.81 -9.85
N LEU A 89 -0.17 -17.33 -8.65
CA LEU A 89 -1.19 -17.41 -7.59
C LEU A 89 -1.57 -16.05 -7.01
N MET A 90 -0.69 -15.05 -7.11
CA MET A 90 -0.96 -13.67 -6.70
C MET A 90 -1.87 -12.92 -7.68
N GLY A 91 -2.19 -13.53 -8.82
CA GLY A 91 -3.02 -12.92 -9.85
C GLY A 91 -2.24 -12.10 -10.90
N PRO A 92 -2.92 -11.74 -12.00
CA PRO A 92 -2.32 -10.95 -13.08
C PRO A 92 -2.15 -9.49 -12.70
N ASN A 93 -1.23 -8.80 -13.37
CA ASN A 93 -1.18 -7.35 -13.39
C ASN A 93 -2.06 -6.84 -14.54
N TYR A 94 -2.93 -5.88 -14.27
CA TYR A 94 -3.81 -5.30 -15.26
C TYR A 94 -4.23 -3.88 -14.86
N TYR A 95 -4.87 -3.16 -15.77
CA TYR A 95 -5.49 -1.88 -15.47
C TYR A 95 -6.93 -1.83 -16.01
N TRP A 96 -7.73 -0.96 -15.40
CA TRP A 96 -9.16 -0.86 -15.64
C TRP A 96 -9.59 0.60 -15.59
N THR A 97 -9.89 1.17 -16.75
CA THR A 97 -10.24 2.59 -16.89
C THR A 97 -11.75 2.75 -16.87
N PHE A 98 -12.23 3.70 -16.09
CA PHE A 98 -13.63 4.11 -16.10
C PHE A 98 -13.92 5.01 -17.28
N ASP A 99 -15.14 4.93 -17.80
CA ASP A 99 -15.61 5.88 -18.79
C ASP A 99 -15.62 7.31 -18.21
N LYS A 100 -15.10 8.24 -18.96
CA LYS A 100 -15.09 9.66 -18.59
C LYS A 100 -16.53 10.21 -18.60
N LYS A 101 -17.04 10.60 -17.44
CA LYS A 101 -18.43 11.05 -17.28
C LYS A 101 -18.62 12.54 -17.54
N ASN A 102 -17.58 13.36 -17.31
CA ASN A 102 -17.63 14.79 -17.56
C ASN A 102 -16.48 15.18 -18.50
N PRO A 103 -16.75 15.75 -19.70
CA PRO A 103 -15.72 16.17 -20.65
C PRO A 103 -14.78 17.23 -20.09
N ASP A 104 -15.22 18.03 -19.12
CA ASP A 104 -14.42 19.12 -18.53
C ASP A 104 -13.48 18.65 -17.41
N GLN A 105 -13.49 17.35 -17.04
CA GLN A 105 -12.55 16.80 -16.06
C GLN A 105 -11.11 16.92 -16.56
N LYS A 106 -10.24 17.51 -15.71
CA LYS A 106 -8.81 17.72 -15.97
C LYS A 106 -7.91 17.00 -14.95
N THR A 107 -8.51 16.49 -13.88
CA THR A 107 -7.79 15.76 -12.85
C THR A 107 -7.99 14.26 -13.01
N GLY A 108 -6.90 13.51 -12.90
CA GLY A 108 -6.88 12.05 -12.95
C GLY A 108 -6.71 11.45 -11.55
N ALA A 109 -7.31 10.28 -11.32
CA ALA A 109 -7.07 9.44 -10.15
C ALA A 109 -6.57 8.08 -10.60
N LEU A 110 -5.30 7.78 -10.33
CA LEU A 110 -4.72 6.45 -10.50
C LEU A 110 -4.79 5.72 -9.17
N ILE A 111 -5.67 4.74 -9.08
CA ILE A 111 -5.89 3.96 -7.86
C ILE A 111 -5.09 2.67 -7.93
N LEU A 112 -4.13 2.50 -7.01
CA LEU A 112 -3.22 1.36 -6.96
C LEU A 112 -3.66 0.36 -5.91
N ALA A 113 -3.83 -0.91 -6.30
CA ALA A 113 -4.11 -2.02 -5.39
C ALA A 113 -3.37 -3.30 -5.82
N HIS A 114 -3.21 -4.24 -4.89
CA HIS A 114 -2.58 -5.53 -5.21
C HIS A 114 -3.50 -6.51 -5.96
N GLY A 115 -4.80 -6.23 -6.02
CA GLY A 115 -5.84 -7.15 -6.47
C GLY A 115 -6.45 -7.95 -5.30
N PHE A 116 -7.75 -8.23 -5.39
CA PHE A 116 -8.54 -8.89 -4.33
C PHE A 116 -9.20 -10.19 -4.82
N GLY A 117 -8.71 -10.69 -5.96
CA GLY A 117 -9.35 -11.78 -6.71
C GLY A 117 -10.56 -11.28 -7.53
N GLU A 118 -11.05 -12.11 -8.41
CA GLU A 118 -12.02 -11.69 -9.45
C GLU A 118 -13.27 -11.01 -8.86
N GLU A 119 -13.94 -11.63 -7.89
CA GLU A 119 -15.11 -11.04 -7.23
C GLU A 119 -14.76 -9.79 -6.43
N GLY A 120 -13.60 -9.81 -5.72
CA GLY A 120 -13.15 -8.68 -4.92
C GLY A 120 -12.75 -7.48 -5.78
N ASP A 121 -12.15 -7.71 -6.95
CA ASP A 121 -11.77 -6.67 -7.89
C ASP A 121 -13.01 -6.02 -8.52
N LEU A 122 -14.06 -6.80 -8.81
CA LEU A 122 -15.33 -6.28 -9.31
C LEU A 122 -16.05 -5.43 -8.23
N GLU A 123 -16.12 -5.92 -6.99
CA GLU A 123 -16.65 -5.14 -5.87
C GLU A 123 -15.88 -3.83 -5.68
N PHE A 124 -14.54 -3.90 -5.75
CA PHE A 124 -13.68 -2.74 -5.64
C PHE A 124 -13.92 -1.74 -6.77
N HIS A 125 -13.94 -2.19 -8.02
CA HIS A 125 -14.27 -1.34 -9.17
C HIS A 125 -15.62 -0.63 -8.96
N ASN A 126 -16.66 -1.37 -8.62
CA ASN A 126 -17.99 -0.80 -8.40
C ASN A 126 -18.00 0.26 -7.28
N SER A 127 -17.20 0.07 -6.22
CA SER A 127 -17.08 1.03 -5.12
C SER A 127 -16.37 2.32 -5.51
N MET A 128 -15.60 2.35 -6.61
CA MET A 128 -14.88 3.53 -7.11
C MET A 128 -15.70 4.40 -8.09
N THR A 129 -16.95 4.02 -8.38
CA THR A 129 -17.82 4.76 -9.32
C THR A 129 -18.02 6.24 -8.93
N ASP A 130 -18.09 6.55 -7.63
CA ASP A 130 -18.24 7.92 -7.15
C ASP A 130 -16.97 8.75 -7.38
N ILE A 131 -15.79 8.11 -7.32
CA ILE A 131 -14.51 8.76 -7.66
C ILE A 131 -14.49 9.10 -9.14
N SER A 132 -14.91 8.15 -10.01
CA SER A 132 -14.94 8.35 -11.46
C SER A 132 -15.95 9.43 -11.92
N SER A 133 -16.93 9.77 -11.07
CA SER A 133 -17.85 10.89 -11.36
C SER A 133 -17.17 12.26 -11.22
N LYS A 134 -16.13 12.37 -10.40
CA LYS A 134 -15.39 13.62 -10.11
C LYS A 134 -14.04 13.71 -10.83
N HIS A 135 -13.37 12.60 -11.03
CA HIS A 135 -12.04 12.51 -11.60
C HIS A 135 -11.98 11.47 -12.72
N ILE A 136 -11.14 11.69 -13.74
CA ILE A 136 -10.81 10.66 -14.74
C ILE A 136 -10.10 9.53 -13.95
N THR A 137 -10.67 8.33 -13.91
CA THR A 137 -10.22 7.31 -12.97
C THR A 137 -9.75 6.04 -13.68
N THR A 138 -8.61 5.53 -13.29
CA THR A 138 -8.09 4.23 -13.71
C THR A 138 -7.60 3.45 -12.49
N LEU A 139 -8.02 2.20 -12.38
CA LEU A 139 -7.45 1.24 -11.43
C LEU A 139 -6.22 0.59 -12.04
N SER A 140 -5.17 0.41 -11.27
CA SER A 140 -4.02 -0.41 -11.65
C SER A 140 -3.81 -1.45 -10.57
N LEU A 141 -4.09 -2.72 -10.92
CA LEU A 141 -4.10 -3.83 -9.99
C LEU A 141 -2.94 -4.79 -10.27
N GLY A 142 -2.31 -5.22 -9.21
CA GLY A 142 -1.22 -6.18 -9.24
C GLY A 142 -0.07 -5.85 -8.30
N MET A 143 0.76 -6.86 -8.03
CA MET A 143 1.82 -6.78 -7.01
C MET A 143 3.03 -5.93 -7.43
N SER A 144 3.13 -5.53 -8.70
CA SER A 144 4.26 -4.70 -9.21
C SER A 144 5.67 -5.27 -8.90
N MET A 145 5.78 -6.58 -8.65
CA MET A 145 7.02 -7.22 -8.19
C MET A 145 8.05 -7.33 -9.29
N MET A 146 7.61 -7.62 -10.53
CA MET A 146 8.47 -7.87 -11.67
C MET A 146 8.23 -6.93 -12.86
N THR A 147 7.27 -6.01 -12.74
CA THR A 147 6.92 -5.06 -13.79
C THR A 147 6.18 -3.85 -13.21
N SER A 148 6.40 -2.68 -13.82
CA SER A 148 5.59 -1.47 -13.60
C SER A 148 4.70 -1.14 -14.80
N LYS A 149 4.64 -2.02 -15.80
CA LYS A 149 4.01 -1.74 -17.11
C LYS A 149 2.51 -1.44 -16.99
N HIS A 150 1.80 -2.14 -16.10
CA HIS A 150 0.37 -1.88 -15.86
C HIS A 150 0.12 -0.48 -15.29
N ILE A 151 1.02 0.03 -14.44
CA ILE A 151 0.99 1.40 -13.92
C ILE A 151 1.29 2.39 -15.03
N GLU A 152 2.31 2.12 -15.85
CA GLU A 152 2.68 2.98 -16.98
C GLU A 152 1.54 3.09 -18.00
N CYS A 153 0.89 1.98 -18.33
CA CYS A 153 -0.28 1.98 -19.22
C CYS A 153 -1.48 2.70 -18.62
N ALA A 154 -1.73 2.54 -17.33
CA ALA A 154 -2.80 3.25 -16.65
C ALA A 154 -2.57 4.77 -16.64
N LEU A 155 -1.34 5.25 -16.41
CA LEU A 155 -0.97 6.65 -16.55
C LEU A 155 -1.18 7.17 -17.98
N PHE A 156 -0.78 6.36 -18.97
CA PHE A 156 -1.00 6.72 -20.39
C PHE A 156 -2.48 6.89 -20.70
N GLU A 157 -3.35 5.98 -20.27
CA GLU A 157 -4.81 6.09 -20.47
C GLU A 157 -5.39 7.34 -19.80
N LEU A 158 -4.99 7.67 -18.58
CA LEU A 158 -5.43 8.87 -17.89
C LEU A 158 -5.09 10.14 -18.69
N ARG A 159 -3.86 10.23 -19.21
CA ARG A 159 -3.42 11.37 -20.03
C ARG A 159 -4.15 11.45 -21.36
N GLN A 160 -4.35 10.30 -22.02
CA GLN A 160 -5.15 10.22 -23.26
C GLN A 160 -6.60 10.68 -23.03
N SER A 161 -7.14 10.41 -21.84
CA SER A 161 -8.47 10.87 -21.42
C SER A 161 -8.49 12.34 -21.00
N GLY A 162 -7.36 13.06 -21.06
CA GLY A 162 -7.24 14.50 -20.81
C GLY A 162 -6.92 14.88 -19.36
N ALA A 163 -6.37 13.97 -18.56
CA ALA A 163 -5.85 14.31 -17.24
C ALA A 163 -4.57 15.16 -17.37
N GLU A 164 -4.58 16.34 -16.76
CA GLU A 164 -3.45 17.29 -16.71
C GLU A 164 -2.66 17.16 -15.39
N LYS A 165 -3.32 16.72 -14.32
CA LYS A 165 -2.76 16.42 -13.01
C LYS A 165 -3.31 15.09 -12.51
N ILE A 166 -2.46 14.18 -12.06
CA ILE A 166 -2.85 12.82 -11.66
C ILE A 166 -2.53 12.58 -10.18
N TYR A 167 -3.53 12.18 -9.40
CA TYR A 167 -3.38 11.75 -8.02
C TYR A 167 -3.18 10.25 -7.97
N ILE A 168 -2.08 9.83 -7.36
CA ILE A 168 -1.78 8.40 -7.12
C ILE A 168 -2.34 8.03 -5.75
N VAL A 169 -3.33 7.14 -5.74
CA VAL A 169 -4.05 6.72 -4.53
C VAL A 169 -3.64 5.29 -4.16
N PRO A 170 -2.71 5.10 -3.21
CA PRO A 170 -2.31 3.76 -2.79
C PRO A 170 -3.34 3.14 -1.84
N ILE A 171 -3.98 2.05 -2.28
CA ILE A 171 -4.97 1.31 -1.49
C ILE A 171 -4.26 0.31 -0.58
N ILE A 172 -3.77 0.83 0.54
CA ILE A 172 -2.99 0.09 1.53
C ILE A 172 -3.11 0.79 2.89
N THR A 173 -2.95 0.03 3.97
CA THR A 173 -3.13 0.55 5.35
C THR A 173 -1.95 1.37 5.85
N THR A 174 -0.74 1.15 5.33
CA THR A 174 0.50 1.75 5.84
C THR A 174 1.53 1.99 4.74
N PRO A 175 2.36 3.05 4.81
CA PRO A 175 3.49 3.24 3.90
C PRO A 175 4.65 2.27 4.16
N HIS A 176 4.64 1.58 5.30
CA HIS A 176 5.70 0.63 5.68
C HIS A 176 5.55 -0.74 5.05
N ASN A 177 4.48 -0.99 4.30
CA ASN A 177 4.27 -2.22 3.55
C ASN A 177 5.21 -2.30 2.35
N THR A 178 5.72 -3.50 2.04
CA THR A 178 6.67 -3.75 0.95
C THR A 178 6.12 -3.30 -0.42
N LEU A 179 4.81 -3.49 -0.66
CA LEU A 179 4.17 -3.04 -1.90
C LEU A 179 4.10 -1.52 -2.00
N ALA A 180 3.77 -0.82 -0.90
CA ALA A 180 3.81 0.65 -0.88
C ALA A 180 5.21 1.17 -1.21
N GLN A 181 6.24 0.58 -0.60
CA GLN A 181 7.64 0.92 -0.86
C GLN A 181 8.05 0.64 -2.31
N GLN A 182 7.53 -0.43 -2.94
CA GLN A 182 7.75 -0.72 -4.35
C GLN A 182 7.10 0.34 -5.25
N TRP A 183 5.88 0.78 -4.93
CA TRP A 183 5.24 1.86 -5.67
C TRP A 183 6.00 3.18 -5.52
N GLU A 184 6.44 3.55 -4.32
CA GLU A 184 7.29 4.71 -4.11
C GLU A 184 8.56 4.65 -4.98
N TYR A 185 9.20 3.47 -5.10
CA TYR A 185 10.33 3.26 -6.00
C TYR A 185 9.93 3.47 -7.46
N ILE A 186 8.81 2.92 -7.91
CA ILE A 186 8.31 3.06 -9.29
C ILE A 186 8.09 4.54 -9.64
N PHE A 187 7.55 5.32 -8.71
CA PHE A 187 7.32 6.75 -8.90
C PHE A 187 8.54 7.64 -8.60
N GLY A 188 9.67 7.06 -8.22
CA GLY A 188 10.92 7.78 -7.96
C GLY A 188 10.96 8.55 -6.65
N LEU A 189 10.07 8.22 -5.69
CA LEU A 189 10.03 8.80 -4.35
C LEU A 189 11.06 8.15 -3.41
N ARG A 190 11.59 6.99 -3.79
CA ARG A 190 12.71 6.32 -3.11
C ARG A 190 13.66 5.72 -4.14
N ASN A 191 14.92 5.54 -3.75
CA ASN A 191 15.97 5.02 -4.64
C ASN A 191 15.99 3.49 -4.71
N ASP A 192 15.63 2.82 -3.61
CA ASP A 192 15.75 1.37 -3.48
C ASP A 192 14.40 0.69 -3.72
N HIS A 193 14.42 -0.35 -4.55
CA HIS A 193 13.26 -1.20 -4.78
C HIS A 193 13.00 -2.13 -3.58
N ALA A 194 11.74 -2.43 -3.33
CA ALA A 194 11.35 -3.29 -2.20
C ALA A 194 11.14 -4.76 -2.61
N TYR A 195 10.89 -5.02 -3.89
CA TYR A 195 10.81 -6.36 -4.46
C TYR A 195 11.99 -6.61 -5.40
N ALA A 196 11.86 -6.22 -6.65
CA ALA A 196 12.90 -6.29 -7.65
C ALA A 196 12.98 -4.99 -8.46
N LYS A 197 14.12 -4.75 -9.11
CA LYS A 197 14.32 -3.59 -9.97
C LYS A 197 13.40 -3.67 -11.19
N VAL A 198 12.47 -2.75 -11.28
CA VAL A 198 11.58 -2.54 -12.43
C VAL A 198 11.78 -1.13 -12.99
N LYS A 199 11.14 -0.82 -14.11
CA LYS A 199 11.20 0.53 -14.69
C LYS A 199 10.62 1.54 -13.71
N SER A 200 11.41 2.54 -13.32
CA SER A 200 10.94 3.74 -12.61
C SER A 200 10.35 4.72 -13.61
N LEU A 201 9.20 5.29 -13.29
CA LEU A 201 8.42 6.13 -14.21
C LEU A 201 8.70 7.62 -14.02
N LYS A 202 8.93 8.08 -12.77
CA LYS A 202 9.26 9.46 -12.38
C LYS A 202 8.47 10.53 -13.14
N PRO A 203 7.14 10.46 -13.21
CA PRO A 203 6.34 11.47 -13.87
C PRO A 203 6.32 12.78 -13.07
N ASP A 204 6.21 13.92 -13.73
CA ASP A 204 6.19 15.26 -13.15
C ASP A 204 4.77 15.82 -12.94
N ASP A 205 3.78 15.18 -13.54
CA ASP A 205 2.36 15.55 -13.50
C ASP A 205 1.56 14.86 -12.40
N ILE A 206 2.23 14.26 -11.41
CA ILE A 206 1.58 13.47 -10.37
C ILE A 206 1.68 14.09 -8.97
N VAL A 207 0.70 13.72 -8.14
CA VAL A 207 0.73 13.87 -6.68
C VAL A 207 0.54 12.50 -6.05
N PHE A 208 1.55 11.98 -5.36
CA PHE A 208 1.46 10.70 -4.67
C PHE A 208 0.84 10.91 -3.28
N LEU A 209 -0.35 10.36 -3.06
CA LEU A 209 -1.09 10.50 -1.80
C LEU A 209 -0.56 9.53 -0.74
N LYS A 210 -0.75 9.90 0.51
CA LYS A 210 -0.43 9.00 1.63
C LYS A 210 -1.45 7.87 1.72
N PRO A 211 -1.04 6.65 2.13
CA PRO A 211 -1.96 5.61 2.57
C PRO A 211 -2.91 6.09 3.66
N ILE A 212 -4.00 5.35 3.90
CA ILE A 212 -5.01 5.77 4.88
C ILE A 212 -4.46 5.88 6.32
N ASN A 213 -3.49 5.06 6.69
CA ASN A 213 -2.84 5.07 8.01
C ASN A 213 -3.86 5.15 9.18
N ASP A 214 -3.58 6.08 10.11
CA ASP A 214 -4.45 6.44 11.23
C ASP A 214 -5.32 7.67 10.92
N HIS A 215 -5.68 7.88 9.65
CA HIS A 215 -6.62 8.93 9.27
C HIS A 215 -7.90 8.85 10.10
N GLN A 216 -8.55 9.98 10.34
CA GLN A 216 -9.78 10.01 11.15
C GLN A 216 -10.87 9.06 10.63
N ILE A 217 -10.95 8.91 9.30
CA ILE A 217 -11.85 7.94 8.67
C ILE A 217 -11.45 6.49 8.99
N ALA A 218 -10.16 6.15 8.98
CA ALA A 218 -9.72 4.80 9.38
C ALA A 218 -10.11 4.50 10.83
N LYS A 219 -9.90 5.45 11.74
CA LYS A 219 -10.31 5.35 13.15
C LYS A 219 -11.80 5.11 13.28
N GLN A 220 -12.62 5.85 12.51
CA GLN A 220 -14.07 5.71 12.53
C GLN A 220 -14.52 4.35 11.98
N ILE A 221 -13.95 3.89 10.85
CA ILE A 221 -14.27 2.57 10.26
C ILE A 221 -14.00 1.45 11.28
N VAL A 222 -12.83 1.44 11.92
CA VAL A 222 -12.48 0.41 12.92
C VAL A 222 -13.43 0.47 14.11
N LEU A 223 -13.80 1.66 14.58
CA LEU A 223 -14.78 1.84 15.66
C LEU A 223 -16.15 1.30 15.26
N ASP A 224 -16.64 1.63 14.06
CA ASP A 224 -17.96 1.20 13.59
C ASP A 224 -18.02 -0.33 13.45
N TYR A 225 -16.99 -0.95 12.87
CA TYR A 225 -16.90 -2.41 12.80
C TYR A 225 -16.81 -3.09 14.16
N THR A 226 -16.17 -2.44 15.15
CA THR A 226 -16.12 -2.95 16.52
C THR A 226 -17.52 -2.86 17.16
N LYS A 227 -18.24 -1.75 16.96
CA LYS A 227 -19.58 -1.54 17.49
C LYS A 227 -20.61 -2.51 16.91
N GLU A 228 -20.45 -2.93 15.64
CA GLU A 228 -21.35 -3.90 15.01
C GLU A 228 -21.42 -5.23 15.78
N ILE A 229 -20.35 -5.64 16.45
CA ILE A 229 -20.23 -6.92 17.17
C ILE A 229 -20.21 -6.75 18.69
N SER A 230 -20.18 -5.53 19.19
CA SER A 230 -20.15 -5.23 20.62
C SER A 230 -21.54 -5.30 21.24
N VAL A 231 -21.63 -5.81 22.45
CA VAL A 231 -22.86 -5.84 23.25
C VAL A 231 -22.69 -5.18 24.63
N ASN A 232 -21.47 -5.17 25.19
CA ASN A 232 -21.16 -4.57 26.49
C ASN A 232 -19.70 -4.09 26.54
N PRO A 233 -19.37 -2.89 25.99
CA PRO A 233 -18.01 -2.43 25.84
C PRO A 233 -17.14 -2.46 27.11
N LYS A 234 -17.74 -2.21 28.28
CA LYS A 234 -17.02 -2.22 29.55
C LYS A 234 -16.52 -3.63 29.95
N ASN A 235 -17.16 -4.67 29.42
CA ASN A 235 -16.80 -6.06 29.66
C ASN A 235 -16.19 -6.73 28.42
N GLU A 236 -15.72 -5.94 27.46
CA GLU A 236 -15.16 -6.42 26.21
C GLU A 236 -13.72 -5.94 26.05
N VAL A 237 -12.88 -6.78 25.46
CA VAL A 237 -11.56 -6.43 24.95
C VAL A 237 -11.57 -6.54 23.44
N VAL A 238 -10.84 -5.65 22.77
CA VAL A 238 -10.79 -5.59 21.30
C VAL A 238 -9.39 -5.87 20.81
N VAL A 239 -9.28 -6.81 19.89
CA VAL A 239 -8.08 -7.09 19.10
C VAL A 239 -8.24 -6.40 17.74
N ILE A 240 -7.37 -5.45 17.41
CA ILE A 240 -7.25 -4.93 16.05
C ILE A 240 -6.13 -5.71 15.37
N ILE A 241 -6.45 -6.49 14.32
CA ILE A 241 -5.48 -7.34 13.65
C ILE A 241 -5.10 -6.79 12.27
N GLY A 242 -3.78 -6.61 12.05
CA GLY A 242 -3.19 -6.20 10.77
C GLY A 242 -2.38 -7.31 10.11
N HIS A 243 -2.10 -7.12 8.80
CA HIS A 243 -1.23 -8.01 8.04
C HIS A 243 0.20 -8.02 8.59
N GLY A 244 0.75 -6.85 8.82
CA GLY A 244 2.13 -6.60 9.25
C GLY A 244 3.16 -6.68 8.12
N PRO A 245 4.09 -5.72 8.04
CA PRO A 245 5.25 -5.76 7.15
C PRO A 245 6.20 -6.89 7.50
N VAL A 246 6.99 -7.32 6.49
CA VAL A 246 7.95 -8.41 6.65
C VAL A 246 9.10 -8.03 7.60
N ARG A 247 9.61 -6.80 7.49
CA ARG A 247 10.73 -6.31 8.30
C ARG A 247 10.24 -5.83 9.67
N GLU A 248 10.95 -6.21 10.72
CA GLU A 248 10.56 -5.87 12.11
C GLU A 248 10.47 -4.37 12.35
N ILE A 249 11.39 -3.57 11.81
CA ILE A 249 11.35 -2.11 11.97
C ILE A 249 10.09 -1.49 11.34
N ASP A 250 9.69 -1.97 10.16
CA ASP A 250 8.47 -1.53 9.49
C ASP A 250 7.22 -1.99 10.26
N ASN A 251 7.28 -3.19 10.83
CA ASN A 251 6.21 -3.73 11.65
C ASN A 251 5.98 -2.92 12.94
N GLN A 252 7.05 -2.48 13.57
CA GLN A 252 6.96 -1.59 14.75
C GLN A 252 6.32 -0.25 14.38
N HIS A 253 6.65 0.33 13.22
CA HIS A 253 6.00 1.54 12.74
C HIS A 253 4.51 1.32 12.45
N GLU A 254 4.12 0.19 11.82
CA GLU A 254 2.71 -0.13 11.60
C GLU A 254 1.97 -0.30 12.93
N LEU A 255 2.55 -1.02 13.89
CA LEU A 255 1.95 -1.17 15.22
C LEU A 255 1.74 0.18 15.92
N GLN A 256 2.66 1.14 15.75
CA GLN A 256 2.49 2.49 16.30
C GLN A 256 1.31 3.24 15.64
N ILE A 257 1.15 3.11 14.32
CA ILE A 257 -0.03 3.64 13.59
C ILE A 257 -1.31 2.98 14.11
N MET A 258 -1.31 1.66 14.25
CA MET A 258 -2.46 0.91 14.76
C MET A 258 -2.78 1.23 16.24
N GLU A 259 -1.79 1.61 17.05
CA GLU A 259 -2.03 2.08 18.41
C GLU A 259 -2.87 3.35 18.44
N ASN A 260 -2.69 4.28 17.47
CA ASN A 260 -3.55 5.45 17.33
C ASN A 260 -5.01 5.07 17.00
N LEU A 261 -5.22 4.00 16.22
CA LEU A 261 -6.56 3.43 16.00
C LEU A 261 -7.11 2.86 17.31
N ALA A 262 -6.31 2.09 18.03
CA ALA A 262 -6.70 1.43 19.27
C ALA A 262 -7.10 2.44 20.36
N VAL A 263 -6.33 3.52 20.53
CA VAL A 263 -6.65 4.61 21.46
C VAL A 263 -8.02 5.22 21.11
N TYR A 264 -8.24 5.54 19.83
CA TYR A 264 -9.50 6.13 19.39
C TYR A 264 -10.69 5.19 19.63
N VAL A 265 -10.55 3.91 19.27
CA VAL A 265 -11.61 2.89 19.48
C VAL A 265 -11.90 2.71 20.97
N ARG A 266 -10.87 2.63 21.82
CA ARG A 266 -11.04 2.52 23.27
C ARG A 266 -11.81 3.69 23.87
N GLU A 267 -11.41 4.91 23.52
CA GLU A 267 -11.98 6.13 24.10
C GLU A 267 -13.40 6.40 23.61
N ASN A 268 -13.68 6.23 22.31
CA ASN A 268 -14.96 6.53 21.69
C ASN A 268 -15.94 5.36 21.74
N GLY A 269 -15.44 4.13 21.88
CA GLY A 269 -16.24 2.92 22.07
C GLY A 269 -16.46 2.56 23.53
N LYS A 270 -15.70 3.15 24.47
CA LYS A 270 -15.74 2.85 25.92
C LYS A 270 -15.36 1.40 26.25
N PHE A 271 -14.51 0.79 25.41
CA PHE A 271 -13.99 -0.55 25.66
C PHE A 271 -13.00 -0.59 26.81
N SER A 272 -12.93 -1.73 27.53
CA SER A 272 -12.01 -1.88 28.66
C SER A 272 -10.56 -1.89 28.20
N VAL A 273 -10.26 -2.62 27.13
CA VAL A 273 -8.96 -2.71 26.50
C VAL A 273 -9.13 -2.79 24.99
N VAL A 274 -8.30 -2.09 24.23
CA VAL A 274 -8.14 -2.25 22.78
C VAL A 274 -6.67 -2.42 22.49
N LYS A 275 -6.30 -3.48 21.79
CA LYS A 275 -4.88 -3.80 21.53
C LYS A 275 -4.66 -4.16 20.08
N PRO A 276 -3.71 -3.48 19.39
CA PRO A 276 -3.35 -3.82 18.03
C PRO A 276 -2.33 -4.96 18.01
N PHE A 277 -2.42 -5.78 16.96
CA PHE A 277 -1.47 -6.84 16.64
C PHE A 277 -1.30 -6.96 15.13
N THR A 278 -0.15 -7.47 14.72
CA THR A 278 0.12 -7.84 13.33
C THR A 278 0.50 -9.32 13.25
N LEU A 279 0.15 -9.95 12.14
CA LEU A 279 0.54 -11.35 11.89
C LEU A 279 1.96 -11.45 11.32
N GLN A 280 2.43 -10.42 10.62
CA GLN A 280 3.59 -10.49 9.72
C GLN A 280 3.48 -11.70 8.78
N ASP A 281 2.35 -11.79 8.05
CA ASP A 281 1.92 -13.02 7.34
C ASP A 281 2.91 -13.49 6.26
N ASP A 282 3.69 -12.59 5.69
CA ASP A 282 4.74 -12.86 4.68
C ASP A 282 6.14 -13.00 5.29
N ALA A 283 6.29 -12.86 6.60
CA ALA A 283 7.55 -13.07 7.29
C ALA A 283 7.87 -14.58 7.42
N PRO A 284 9.10 -14.95 7.83
CA PRO A 284 9.44 -16.32 8.17
C PRO A 284 8.43 -16.93 9.14
N LYS A 285 8.16 -18.22 8.95
CA LYS A 285 7.13 -18.95 9.71
C LYS A 285 7.28 -18.79 11.23
N GLU A 286 8.50 -18.78 11.72
CA GLU A 286 8.83 -18.66 13.15
C GLU A 286 8.37 -17.30 13.73
N ILE A 287 8.50 -16.24 12.94
CA ILE A 287 8.04 -14.87 13.32
C ILE A 287 6.52 -14.85 13.34
N ARG A 288 5.89 -15.36 12.27
CA ARG A 288 4.44 -15.43 12.17
C ARG A 288 3.83 -16.26 13.30
N ASP A 289 4.36 -17.46 13.55
CA ASP A 289 3.88 -18.35 14.61
C ASP A 289 4.01 -17.71 16.00
N LYS A 290 5.11 -16.99 16.26
CA LYS A 290 5.30 -16.20 17.48
C LYS A 290 4.19 -15.15 17.64
N ASN A 291 3.90 -14.40 16.59
CA ASN A 291 2.86 -13.37 16.62
C ASN A 291 1.48 -13.98 16.87
N VAL A 292 1.13 -15.04 16.16
CA VAL A 292 -0.12 -15.79 16.38
C VAL A 292 -0.24 -16.27 17.84
N ASN A 293 0.84 -16.83 18.41
CA ASN A 293 0.83 -17.30 19.79
C ASN A 293 0.68 -16.15 20.81
N GLN A 294 1.28 -14.98 20.55
CA GLN A 294 1.08 -13.80 21.40
C GLN A 294 -0.38 -13.32 21.40
N ILE A 295 -1.02 -13.34 20.23
CA ILE A 295 -2.44 -12.97 20.11
C ILE A 295 -3.31 -13.99 20.86
N LYS A 296 -3.07 -15.29 20.67
CA LYS A 296 -3.77 -16.36 21.41
C LYS A 296 -3.69 -16.16 22.91
N GLN A 297 -2.47 -15.98 23.42
CA GLN A 297 -2.23 -15.77 24.85
C GLN A 297 -3.01 -14.55 25.38
N PHE A 298 -3.04 -13.45 24.62
CA PHE A 298 -3.83 -12.26 25.00
C PHE A 298 -5.33 -12.58 25.05
N MET A 299 -5.85 -13.29 24.06
CA MET A 299 -7.27 -13.67 23.99
C MET A 299 -7.66 -14.61 25.14
N GLU A 300 -6.85 -15.65 25.37
CA GLU A 300 -7.07 -16.63 26.45
C GLU A 300 -7.04 -15.96 27.84
N THR A 301 -6.03 -15.11 28.08
CA THR A 301 -5.94 -14.36 29.34
C THR A 301 -7.16 -13.46 29.54
N SER A 302 -7.60 -12.77 28.49
CA SER A 302 -8.79 -11.91 28.55
C SER A 302 -10.06 -12.70 28.85
N ALA A 303 -10.21 -13.88 28.26
CA ALA A 303 -11.34 -14.77 28.52
C ALA A 303 -11.33 -15.31 29.96
N LEU A 304 -10.15 -15.67 30.50
CA LEU A 304 -10.00 -16.08 31.91
C LEU A 304 -10.37 -14.97 32.89
N ASP A 305 -10.14 -13.71 32.52
CA ASP A 305 -10.55 -12.52 33.27
C ASP A 305 -12.07 -12.22 33.12
N GLY A 306 -12.83 -13.09 32.48
CA GLY A 306 -14.25 -12.97 32.24
C GLY A 306 -14.64 -11.92 31.21
N LYS A 307 -13.71 -11.52 30.33
CA LYS A 307 -13.94 -10.58 29.24
C LYS A 307 -14.36 -11.29 27.97
N ARG A 308 -15.34 -10.72 27.26
CA ARG A 308 -15.65 -11.12 25.88
C ARG A 308 -14.60 -10.54 24.93
N VAL A 309 -14.08 -11.37 24.02
CA VAL A 309 -13.05 -10.96 23.07
C VAL A 309 -13.69 -10.63 21.73
N LEU A 310 -13.46 -9.41 21.25
CA LEU A 310 -13.84 -8.95 19.92
C LEU A 310 -12.59 -8.83 19.05
N MET A 311 -12.71 -9.19 17.79
CA MET A 311 -11.64 -9.01 16.80
C MET A 311 -12.16 -8.22 15.61
N VAL A 312 -11.38 -7.23 15.17
CA VAL A 312 -11.63 -6.44 13.95
C VAL A 312 -10.37 -6.33 13.12
N SER A 313 -10.50 -6.15 11.81
CA SER A 313 -9.34 -6.10 10.92
C SER A 313 -8.92 -4.68 10.57
N ASN A 314 -7.61 -4.44 10.54
CA ASN A 314 -6.96 -3.31 9.87
C ASN A 314 -6.46 -3.79 8.50
N LEU A 315 -7.38 -4.16 7.61
CA LEU A 315 -7.11 -4.72 6.28
C LEU A 315 -7.99 -4.04 5.23
N MET A 316 -7.51 -3.97 4.00
CA MET A 316 -8.28 -3.37 2.90
C MET A 316 -9.48 -4.24 2.52
N SER A 317 -9.27 -5.52 2.27
CA SER A 317 -10.33 -6.45 1.86
C SER A 317 -10.79 -7.33 3.03
N GLY A 318 -12.04 -7.76 3.01
CA GLY A 318 -12.63 -8.77 3.90
C GLY A 318 -12.37 -10.22 3.47
N LYS A 319 -11.54 -10.45 2.44
CA LYS A 319 -11.25 -11.77 1.85
C LYS A 319 -9.75 -12.09 1.94
N GLY A 320 -9.41 -13.36 1.82
CA GLY A 320 -8.01 -13.79 1.80
C GLY A 320 -7.45 -14.13 3.18
N ILE A 321 -6.77 -13.22 3.84
CA ILE A 321 -6.09 -13.46 5.12
C ILE A 321 -7.07 -13.78 6.26
N GLN A 322 -8.33 -13.33 6.17
CA GLN A 322 -9.36 -13.63 7.16
C GLN A 322 -9.59 -15.13 7.36
N ARG A 323 -9.49 -15.93 6.29
CA ARG A 323 -9.56 -17.40 6.41
C ARG A 323 -8.41 -17.99 7.19
N LYS A 324 -7.20 -17.42 7.07
CA LYS A 324 -6.05 -17.81 7.89
C LYS A 324 -6.28 -17.41 9.34
N ILE A 325 -6.77 -16.20 9.60
CA ILE A 325 -7.12 -15.70 10.94
C ILE A 325 -8.10 -16.67 11.61
N THR A 326 -9.22 -17.00 10.97
CA THR A 326 -10.22 -17.93 11.51
C THR A 326 -9.60 -19.31 11.81
N LYS A 327 -8.71 -19.79 10.96
CA LYS A 327 -8.00 -21.07 11.18
C LYS A 327 -7.02 -20.97 12.34
N ASP A 328 -6.22 -19.88 12.42
CA ASP A 328 -5.20 -19.71 13.46
C ASP A 328 -5.81 -19.64 14.85
N PHE A 329 -6.98 -18.99 14.99
CA PHE A 329 -7.65 -18.81 16.27
C PHE A 329 -8.82 -19.78 16.50
N SER A 330 -8.89 -20.86 15.71
CA SER A 330 -9.88 -21.92 15.85
C SER A 330 -9.84 -22.53 17.27
N GLY A 331 -11.01 -22.69 17.90
CA GLY A 331 -11.15 -23.22 19.26
C GLY A 331 -11.09 -22.17 20.36
N LEU A 332 -10.80 -20.90 20.06
CA LEU A 332 -10.96 -19.79 21.00
C LEU A 332 -12.37 -19.22 20.91
N ASP A 333 -12.84 -18.65 22.02
CA ASP A 333 -14.13 -17.95 22.10
C ASP A 333 -13.91 -16.46 21.80
N TYR A 334 -14.34 -16.01 20.63
CA TYR A 334 -14.25 -14.62 20.20
C TYR A 334 -15.24 -14.30 19.09
N GLU A 335 -15.61 -13.04 18.95
CA GLU A 335 -16.42 -12.54 17.85
C GLU A 335 -15.54 -11.80 16.84
N PHE A 336 -15.62 -12.17 15.56
CA PHE A 336 -14.79 -11.59 14.51
C PHE A 336 -15.62 -10.85 13.46
N ASN A 337 -15.45 -9.52 13.39
CA ASN A 337 -15.89 -8.76 12.23
C ASN A 337 -14.78 -8.79 11.17
N SER A 338 -14.97 -9.62 10.15
CA SER A 338 -13.98 -9.86 9.10
C SER A 338 -14.00 -8.83 7.96
N LYS A 339 -14.85 -7.80 8.03
CA LYS A 339 -14.95 -6.77 6.99
C LYS A 339 -13.63 -6.01 6.84
N GLY A 340 -13.29 -5.64 5.60
CA GLY A 340 -12.17 -4.77 5.28
C GLY A 340 -12.62 -3.34 5.01
N PHE A 341 -11.68 -2.40 4.94
CA PHE A 341 -11.97 -0.97 4.74
C PHE A 341 -12.77 -0.68 3.46
N LEU A 342 -12.50 -1.43 2.39
CA LEU A 342 -13.14 -1.25 1.08
C LEU A 342 -14.67 -1.35 1.10
N THR A 343 -15.22 -2.10 2.05
CA THR A 343 -16.68 -2.30 2.15
C THR A 343 -17.38 -1.22 2.98
N HIS A 344 -16.63 -0.33 3.64
CA HIS A 344 -17.20 0.73 4.45
C HIS A 344 -17.49 1.98 3.62
N PRO A 345 -18.68 2.60 3.72
CA PRO A 345 -19.04 3.79 2.93
C PRO A 345 -18.07 4.96 3.06
N LEU A 346 -17.48 5.16 4.24
CA LEU A 346 -16.50 6.23 4.48
C LEU A 346 -15.18 6.04 3.71
N PHE A 347 -14.87 4.84 3.22
CA PHE A 347 -13.59 4.61 2.54
C PHE A 347 -13.43 5.46 1.27
N LYS A 348 -14.48 5.53 0.45
CA LYS A 348 -14.49 6.39 -0.75
C LYS A 348 -14.39 7.88 -0.39
N GLU A 349 -14.96 8.29 0.74
CA GLU A 349 -14.83 9.67 1.23
C GLU A 349 -13.40 10.01 1.59
N TRP A 350 -12.65 9.07 2.20
CA TRP A 350 -11.22 9.26 2.45
C TRP A 350 -10.46 9.54 1.16
N ILE A 351 -10.72 8.82 0.06
CA ILE A 351 -10.07 9.04 -1.23
C ILE A 351 -10.36 10.46 -1.72
N LEU A 352 -11.62 10.86 -1.76
CA LEU A 352 -12.04 12.19 -2.22
C LEU A 352 -11.42 13.31 -1.37
N GLN A 353 -11.48 13.19 -0.04
CA GLN A 353 -10.87 14.17 0.87
C GLN A 353 -9.35 14.24 0.72
N SER A 354 -8.69 13.11 0.47
CA SER A 354 -7.23 13.07 0.24
C SER A 354 -6.84 13.80 -1.03
N ILE A 355 -7.61 13.66 -2.11
CA ILE A 355 -7.41 14.41 -3.34
C ILE A 355 -7.66 15.91 -3.10
N GLU A 356 -8.81 16.28 -2.55
CA GLU A 356 -9.20 17.68 -2.31
C GLU A 356 -8.22 18.43 -1.37
N SER A 357 -7.69 17.74 -0.34
CA SER A 357 -6.72 18.33 0.59
C SER A 357 -5.33 18.56 -0.02
N SER A 358 -5.00 17.83 -1.08
CA SER A 358 -3.72 17.96 -1.79
C SER A 358 -3.74 19.06 -2.87
N ASP A 359 -4.89 19.67 -3.11
CA ASP A 359 -5.06 20.81 -4.01
C ASP A 359 -4.96 22.18 -3.30
N ARG A 360 -4.91 22.16 -1.97
CA ARG A 360 -4.79 23.35 -1.12
C ARG A 360 -3.33 23.58 -0.70
#